data_3620a193871ffaa88c0e1f3b7bb96c9b
#
_entry.id   3620a193871ffaa88c0e1f3b7bb96c9b
#
_cell.length_a   1.000
_cell.length_b   1.000
_cell.length_c   1.000
_cell.angle_alpha   90.00
_cell.angle_beta   90.00
_cell.angle_gamma   90.00
#
_symmetry.space_group_name_H-M   'P 1'
#
loop_
_entity.id
_entity.type
_entity.pdbx_description
1 polymer ?
#
loop_
_entity_poly.entity_id
_entity_poly.type
_entity_poly.pdbx_seq_one_letter_code
_entity_poly.pdbx_strand_id
1 'polypeptide(L)'
;MKQYIDPGHKRKALNLIDNVVYATRTDLEGNPLELKLSVLLQNGNSEQKLAIGEDDPREDHSPKPALVWIPGGGWRGADKNLMLGEMTEFANAGYVVASIYYRSSTQGHYPDQIRDVKEAIRFLRANAAKFEIDPEHIGVFGRSAGGHLAAMAAMNLDGDDVGEHLDQSSRVQACCDMFGPVDVLALMESEEKRFSDPSFRWHRVEDTHGGALLGGDVATMKQRAVAASVTGKINPDMCPIQILHGDNDPIVPLELSSEPFYQAICDAGLEEKAELYVLHHAGHGSREFFQPSVKQLMIDFFDRHLK
;
A
#
# COMPACT_ATOMS: atom_id res chain seq x y z
N MET A 1 -34.76 32.10 -14.03
CA MET A 1 -35.35 30.94 -14.75
C MET A 1 -35.23 29.74 -13.82
N LYS A 2 -36.32 29.02 -13.54
CA LYS A 2 -36.29 27.80 -12.73
C LYS A 2 -36.26 26.59 -13.69
N GLN A 3 -35.27 25.70 -13.53
CA GLN A 3 -35.16 24.49 -14.34
C GLN A 3 -35.17 23.26 -13.42
N TYR A 4 -35.86 22.21 -13.85
CA TYR A 4 -35.84 20.90 -13.22
C TYR A 4 -34.94 19.99 -14.03
N ILE A 5 -34.02 19.31 -13.34
CA ILE A 5 -33.05 18.37 -13.94
C ILE A 5 -33.38 16.98 -13.40
N ASP A 6 -33.58 16.03 -14.29
CA ASP A 6 -33.57 14.62 -13.94
C ASP A 6 -32.12 14.16 -13.93
N PRO A 7 -31.53 13.79 -12.79
CA PRO A 7 -30.12 13.37 -12.72
C PRO A 7 -29.85 11.98 -13.29
N GLY A 8 -30.89 11.26 -13.75
CA GLY A 8 -30.76 9.92 -14.31
C GLY A 8 -30.27 8.88 -13.28
N HIS A 9 -29.50 7.89 -13.74
CA HIS A 9 -28.95 6.86 -12.87
C HIS A 9 -27.86 7.42 -11.94
N LYS A 10 -27.97 7.06 -10.67
CA LYS A 10 -27.24 7.68 -9.58
C LYS A 10 -25.97 6.90 -9.28
N ARG A 11 -24.84 7.55 -9.48
CA ARG A 11 -23.60 7.16 -8.82
C ARG A 11 -23.78 7.36 -7.32
N LYS A 12 -23.38 6.37 -6.51
CA LYS A 12 -23.38 6.52 -5.06
C LYS A 12 -22.40 7.63 -4.67
N ALA A 13 -22.73 8.41 -3.67
CA ALA A 13 -21.81 9.37 -3.10
C ALA A 13 -20.68 8.64 -2.35
N LEU A 14 -19.50 9.25 -2.28
CA LEU A 14 -18.38 8.76 -1.50
C LEU A 14 -18.26 9.58 -0.23
N ASN A 15 -18.08 8.90 0.90
CA ASN A 15 -17.77 9.50 2.18
C ASN A 15 -16.29 9.27 2.52
N LEU A 16 -15.67 10.30 3.07
CA LEU A 16 -14.33 10.24 3.64
C LEU A 16 -14.44 10.34 5.17
N ILE A 17 -13.99 9.31 5.86
CA ILE A 17 -13.77 9.32 7.30
C ILE A 17 -12.28 9.52 7.51
N ASP A 18 -11.87 10.73 7.88
CA ASP A 18 -10.43 11.08 7.98
C ASP A 18 -9.94 11.00 9.43
N ASN A 19 -8.62 10.87 9.57
CA ASN A 19 -7.90 10.90 10.85
C ASN A 19 -8.35 9.85 11.88
N VAL A 20 -8.75 8.67 11.42
CA VAL A 20 -9.03 7.53 12.30
C VAL A 20 -7.71 7.02 12.88
N VAL A 21 -7.54 7.10 14.20
CA VAL A 21 -6.37 6.54 14.89
C VAL A 21 -6.51 5.03 14.92
N TYR A 22 -5.53 4.31 14.35
CA TYR A 22 -5.52 2.85 14.35
C TYR A 22 -4.48 2.26 15.31
N ALA A 23 -3.47 3.05 15.67
CA ALA A 23 -2.46 2.68 16.67
C ALA A 23 -1.81 3.92 17.30
N THR A 24 -1.25 3.74 18.49
CA THR A 24 -0.36 4.71 19.14
C THR A 24 1.00 4.07 19.31
N ARG A 25 2.05 4.78 18.94
CA ARG A 25 3.44 4.35 18.99
C ARG A 25 4.30 5.41 19.66
N THR A 26 5.57 5.11 19.78
CA THR A 26 6.58 6.06 20.21
C THR A 26 7.56 6.25 19.06
N ASP A 27 7.97 7.47 18.77
CA ASP A 27 9.00 7.77 17.79
C ASP A 27 10.41 7.48 18.35
N LEU A 28 11.45 7.71 17.54
CA LEU A 28 12.85 7.49 17.92
C LEU A 28 13.34 8.41 19.06
N GLU A 29 12.63 9.51 19.31
CA GLU A 29 12.95 10.47 20.38
C GLU A 29 12.17 10.17 21.67
N GLY A 30 11.25 9.18 21.64
CA GLY A 30 10.43 8.80 22.78
C GLY A 30 9.09 9.58 22.85
N ASN A 31 8.73 10.37 21.84
CA ASN A 31 7.46 11.10 21.81
C ASN A 31 6.31 10.20 21.37
N PRO A 32 5.10 10.38 21.94
CA PRO A 32 3.92 9.66 21.47
C PRO A 32 3.54 10.06 20.04
N LEU A 33 3.20 9.07 19.22
CA LEU A 33 2.84 9.21 17.84
C LEU A 33 1.55 8.45 17.53
N GLU A 34 0.53 9.15 17.07
CA GLU A 34 -0.70 8.52 16.58
C GLU A 34 -0.56 8.12 15.12
N LEU A 35 -0.76 6.85 14.83
CA LEU A 35 -0.85 6.34 13.46
C LEU A 35 -2.29 6.39 13.01
N LYS A 36 -2.53 7.05 11.87
CA LYS A 36 -3.87 7.38 11.39
C LYS A 36 -4.11 6.79 10.01
N LEU A 37 -5.38 6.57 9.70
CA LEU A 37 -5.84 6.22 8.38
C LEU A 37 -7.04 7.07 7.97
N SER A 38 -7.31 7.12 6.67
CA SER A 38 -8.48 7.72 6.05
C SER A 38 -9.25 6.63 5.35
N VAL A 39 -10.55 6.52 5.59
CA VAL A 39 -11.42 5.52 4.96
C VAL A 39 -12.34 6.22 3.96
N LEU A 40 -12.30 5.76 2.71
CA LEU A 40 -13.16 6.18 1.64
C LEU A 40 -14.14 5.04 1.31
N LEU A 41 -15.43 5.27 1.45
CA LEU A 41 -16.47 4.27 1.24
C LEU A 41 -17.69 4.87 0.53
N GLN A 42 -18.45 4.02 -0.13
CA GLN A 42 -19.72 4.42 -0.72
C GLN A 42 -20.73 4.73 0.40
N ASN A 43 -21.58 5.70 0.12
CA ASN A 43 -22.52 6.24 1.10
C ASN A 43 -23.49 5.17 1.64
N GLY A 44 -23.28 4.76 2.86
CA GLY A 44 -24.15 3.87 3.60
C GLY A 44 -24.29 4.31 5.06
N ASN A 45 -23.32 5.07 5.57
CA ASN A 45 -23.25 5.47 6.97
C ASN A 45 -23.22 7.00 7.15
N SER A 46 -23.91 7.76 6.31
CA SER A 46 -23.83 9.20 6.41
C SER A 46 -24.60 9.72 7.63
N GLU A 47 -24.03 10.76 8.26
CA GLU A 47 -24.75 11.64 9.17
C GLU A 47 -26.04 12.22 8.55
N GLN A 48 -26.24 12.07 7.24
CA GLN A 48 -27.50 12.39 6.55
C GLN A 48 -28.68 11.52 6.99
N LYS A 49 -28.46 10.33 7.58
CA LYS A 49 -29.50 9.64 8.34
C LYS A 49 -30.15 10.54 9.40
N LEU A 50 -29.36 11.44 9.98
CA LEU A 50 -29.84 12.40 10.98
C LEU A 50 -30.75 13.50 10.41
N ALA A 51 -30.66 13.80 9.11
CA ALA A 51 -31.42 14.88 8.49
C ALA A 51 -32.81 14.44 7.97
N ILE A 52 -32.99 13.15 7.65
CA ILE A 52 -34.21 12.61 7.04
C ILE A 52 -34.94 11.58 7.95
N GLY A 53 -34.30 11.11 9.02
CA GLY A 53 -34.93 10.31 10.05
C GLY A 53 -35.23 8.84 9.72
N GLU A 54 -34.93 8.36 8.53
CA GLU A 54 -35.16 6.98 8.11
C GLU A 54 -34.01 6.47 7.25
N ASP A 55 -33.65 5.16 7.39
CA ASP A 55 -32.75 4.47 6.48
C ASP A 55 -33.39 4.42 5.08
N ASP A 56 -32.69 4.92 4.06
CA ASP A 56 -33.13 4.77 2.68
C ASP A 56 -33.02 3.28 2.31
N PRO A 57 -34.14 2.58 2.05
CA PRO A 57 -34.12 1.16 1.72
C PRO A 57 -33.38 0.83 0.42
N ARG A 58 -32.91 1.85 -0.29
CA ARG A 58 -32.05 1.72 -1.48
C ARG A 58 -30.57 1.73 -1.13
N GLU A 59 -30.20 2.00 0.13
CA GLU A 59 -28.82 1.92 0.60
C GLU A 59 -28.42 0.46 0.79
N ASP A 60 -27.28 0.10 0.21
CA ASP A 60 -26.70 -1.23 0.36
C ASP A 60 -25.60 -1.16 1.42
N HIS A 61 -25.89 -1.69 2.60
CA HIS A 61 -24.99 -1.80 3.75
C HIS A 61 -24.29 -3.17 3.82
N SER A 62 -24.36 -3.96 2.77
CA SER A 62 -23.64 -5.23 2.72
C SER A 62 -22.14 -5.01 2.90
N PRO A 63 -21.45 -5.89 3.62
CA PRO A 63 -19.99 -5.84 3.72
C PRO A 63 -19.35 -5.89 2.32
N LYS A 64 -18.32 -5.07 2.11
CA LYS A 64 -17.61 -4.91 0.84
C LYS A 64 -16.14 -5.27 1.02
N PRO A 65 -15.48 -5.81 -0.02
CA PRO A 65 -14.05 -6.01 0.04
C PRO A 65 -13.33 -4.68 0.28
N ALA A 66 -12.21 -4.74 0.99
CA ALA A 66 -11.40 -3.56 1.31
C ALA A 66 -10.06 -3.56 0.59
N LEU A 67 -9.58 -2.37 0.26
CA LEU A 67 -8.25 -2.13 -0.28
C LEU A 67 -7.49 -1.18 0.64
N VAL A 68 -6.32 -1.61 1.11
CA VAL A 68 -5.44 -0.77 1.92
C VAL A 68 -4.40 -0.12 1.01
N TRP A 69 -4.53 1.21 0.84
CA TRP A 69 -3.56 2.02 0.13
C TRP A 69 -2.37 2.37 1.02
N ILE A 70 -1.17 2.04 0.55
CA ILE A 70 0.08 2.31 1.24
C ILE A 70 0.86 3.37 0.43
N PRO A 71 0.94 4.61 0.91
CA PRO A 71 1.59 5.69 0.18
C PRO A 71 3.11 5.49 0.06
N GLY A 72 3.68 5.96 -1.05
CA GLY A 72 5.12 6.06 -1.23
C GLY A 72 5.71 7.27 -0.51
N GLY A 73 7.02 7.47 -0.67
CA GLY A 73 7.74 8.61 -0.09
C GLY A 73 9.15 8.22 0.39
N GLY A 74 9.74 7.16 -0.18
CA GLY A 74 11.10 6.69 0.14
C GLY A 74 11.26 6.29 1.61
N TRP A 75 10.18 5.83 2.23
CA TRP A 75 10.06 5.56 3.67
C TRP A 75 10.34 6.76 4.58
N ARG A 76 10.62 7.95 4.01
CA ARG A 76 10.89 9.20 4.75
C ARG A 76 9.64 10.01 5.04
N GLY A 77 8.52 9.66 4.44
CA GLY A 77 7.22 10.27 4.64
C GLY A 77 6.12 9.38 4.06
N ALA A 78 4.95 9.46 4.66
CA ALA A 78 3.78 8.66 4.28
C ALA A 78 2.54 9.53 4.40
N ASP A 79 2.34 10.44 3.44
CA ASP A 79 1.13 11.27 3.45
C ASP A 79 -0.06 10.42 2.96
N LYS A 80 -0.89 9.99 3.91
CA LYS A 80 -2.08 9.17 3.64
C LYS A 80 -3.12 9.89 2.77
N ASN A 81 -3.10 11.21 2.73
CA ASN A 81 -4.04 12.00 1.94
C ASN A 81 -3.53 12.28 0.51
N LEU A 82 -2.23 12.06 0.27
CA LEU A 82 -1.69 12.12 -1.07
C LEU A 82 -2.34 11.03 -1.93
N MET A 83 -2.83 11.38 -3.11
CA MET A 83 -3.47 10.47 -4.08
C MET A 83 -4.88 9.97 -3.68
N LEU A 84 -5.53 10.48 -2.63
CA LEU A 84 -6.91 10.11 -2.31
C LEU A 84 -7.88 10.34 -3.49
N GLY A 85 -7.63 11.36 -4.32
CA GLY A 85 -8.40 11.60 -5.52
C GLY A 85 -8.36 10.41 -6.50
N GLU A 86 -7.20 9.77 -6.64
CA GLU A 86 -7.02 8.59 -7.49
C GLU A 86 -7.71 7.34 -6.92
N MET A 87 -7.85 7.29 -5.58
CA MET A 87 -8.50 6.17 -4.89
C MET A 87 -10.02 6.16 -5.06
N THR A 88 -10.63 7.27 -5.49
CA THR A 88 -12.08 7.35 -5.69
C THR A 88 -12.61 6.38 -6.74
N GLU A 89 -11.78 5.99 -7.73
CA GLU A 89 -12.20 5.02 -8.74
C GLU A 89 -12.37 3.61 -8.16
N PHE A 90 -11.48 3.20 -7.26
CA PHE A 90 -11.61 1.92 -6.54
C PHE A 90 -12.83 1.91 -5.62
N ALA A 91 -13.07 3.02 -4.92
CA ALA A 91 -14.27 3.14 -4.09
C ALA A 91 -15.56 3.11 -4.95
N ASN A 92 -15.55 3.73 -6.15
CA ASN A 92 -16.67 3.65 -7.09
C ASN A 92 -16.85 2.24 -7.68
N ALA A 93 -15.77 1.45 -7.78
CA ALA A 93 -15.83 0.05 -8.17
C ALA A 93 -16.40 -0.86 -7.05
N GLY A 94 -16.70 -0.31 -5.87
CA GLY A 94 -17.38 -1.05 -4.79
C GLY A 94 -16.47 -1.51 -3.66
N TYR A 95 -15.25 -0.99 -3.58
CA TYR A 95 -14.33 -1.26 -2.49
C TYR A 95 -14.47 -0.22 -1.35
N VAL A 96 -14.22 -0.65 -0.13
CA VAL A 96 -13.83 0.28 0.94
C VAL A 96 -12.32 0.51 0.80
N VAL A 97 -11.89 1.76 0.64
CA VAL A 97 -10.46 2.08 0.49
C VAL A 97 -9.94 2.75 1.75
N ALA A 98 -8.96 2.14 2.39
CA ALA A 98 -8.30 2.70 3.57
C ALA A 98 -6.88 3.16 3.20
N SER A 99 -6.62 4.46 3.25
CA SER A 99 -5.28 5.00 3.06
C SER A 99 -4.61 5.20 4.42
N ILE A 100 -3.43 4.61 4.61
CA ILE A 100 -2.76 4.57 5.90
C ILE A 100 -1.55 5.50 5.99
N TYR A 101 -1.32 6.03 7.19
CA TYR A 101 -0.03 6.59 7.60
C TYR A 101 0.74 5.49 8.34
N TYR A 102 2.01 5.31 8.04
CA TYR A 102 2.95 4.45 8.76
C TYR A 102 4.17 5.27 9.20
N ARG A 103 4.90 4.83 10.22
CA ARG A 103 6.09 5.56 10.70
C ARG A 103 7.10 5.78 9.58
N SER A 104 7.50 7.03 9.41
CA SER A 104 8.62 7.38 8.53
C SER A 104 9.95 6.88 9.14
N SER A 105 11.00 6.85 8.32
CA SER A 105 12.35 6.48 8.76
C SER A 105 12.95 7.43 9.80
N THR A 106 12.37 8.62 9.98
CA THR A 106 12.71 9.55 11.06
C THR A 106 11.98 9.25 12.37
N GLN A 107 11.01 8.35 12.35
CA GLN A 107 10.17 7.99 13.50
C GLN A 107 10.33 6.53 13.92
N GLY A 108 10.85 5.70 13.04
CA GLY A 108 11.13 4.29 13.28
C GLY A 108 11.94 3.69 12.14
N HIS A 109 12.68 2.65 12.42
CA HIS A 109 13.46 1.91 11.43
C HIS A 109 12.81 0.56 11.13
N TYR A 110 13.15 -0.02 9.96
CA TYR A 110 12.69 -1.37 9.63
C TYR A 110 12.99 -2.34 10.81
N PRO A 111 12.01 -3.13 11.26
CA PRO A 111 10.75 -3.50 10.59
C PRO A 111 9.51 -2.67 11.02
N ASP A 112 9.66 -1.53 11.63
CA ASP A 112 8.51 -0.76 12.16
C ASP A 112 7.46 -0.41 11.11
N GLN A 113 7.89 -0.12 9.88
CA GLN A 113 6.97 0.25 8.80
C GLN A 113 6.03 -0.90 8.41
N ILE A 114 6.56 -2.11 8.27
CA ILE A 114 5.71 -3.27 7.95
C ILE A 114 4.83 -3.68 9.14
N ARG A 115 5.29 -3.50 10.37
CA ARG A 115 4.49 -3.73 11.58
C ARG A 115 3.28 -2.80 11.64
N ASP A 116 3.47 -1.52 11.28
CA ASP A 116 2.39 -0.54 11.23
C ASP A 116 1.37 -0.90 10.14
N VAL A 117 1.82 -1.34 8.96
CA VAL A 117 0.93 -1.83 7.88
C VAL A 117 0.10 -3.03 8.36
N LYS A 118 0.74 -4.03 8.96
CA LYS A 118 0.05 -5.23 9.46
C LYS A 118 -0.96 -4.88 10.56
N GLU A 119 -0.63 -3.95 11.43
CA GLU A 119 -1.56 -3.47 12.46
C GLU A 119 -2.75 -2.70 11.86
N ALA A 120 -2.54 -1.87 10.84
CA ALA A 120 -3.65 -1.21 10.15
C ALA A 120 -4.61 -2.22 9.51
N ILE A 121 -4.10 -3.32 8.93
CA ILE A 121 -4.91 -4.40 8.38
C ILE A 121 -5.73 -5.07 9.49
N ARG A 122 -5.11 -5.40 10.63
CA ARG A 122 -5.81 -5.98 11.79
C ARG A 122 -6.87 -5.04 12.37
N PHE A 123 -6.54 -3.73 12.47
CA PHE A 123 -7.49 -2.72 12.91
C PHE A 123 -8.73 -2.66 12.02
N LEU A 124 -8.55 -2.67 10.69
CA LEU A 124 -9.66 -2.67 9.75
C LEU A 124 -10.51 -3.92 9.89
N ARG A 125 -9.89 -5.09 10.06
CA ARG A 125 -10.58 -6.37 10.27
C ARG A 125 -11.36 -6.38 11.58
N ALA A 126 -10.78 -5.90 12.67
CA ALA A 126 -11.44 -5.77 13.98
C ALA A 126 -12.63 -4.79 13.95
N ASN A 127 -12.58 -3.78 13.09
CA ASN A 127 -13.60 -2.75 12.93
C ASN A 127 -14.42 -2.92 11.65
N ALA A 128 -14.47 -4.13 11.08
CA ALA A 128 -15.10 -4.41 9.79
C ALA A 128 -16.55 -3.94 9.73
N ALA A 129 -17.34 -4.21 10.75
CA ALA A 129 -18.73 -3.77 10.83
C ALA A 129 -18.88 -2.24 10.81
N LYS A 130 -17.97 -1.50 11.44
CA LYS A 130 -17.99 -0.04 11.48
C LYS A 130 -17.78 0.59 10.11
N PHE A 131 -16.96 -0.03 9.29
CA PHE A 131 -16.56 0.48 7.96
C PHE A 131 -17.24 -0.29 6.81
N GLU A 132 -18.19 -1.17 7.10
CA GLU A 132 -18.86 -2.02 6.09
C GLU A 132 -17.88 -2.87 5.28
N ILE A 133 -16.83 -3.36 5.93
CA ILE A 133 -15.79 -4.21 5.34
C ILE A 133 -16.18 -5.68 5.45
N ASP A 134 -15.93 -6.45 4.39
CA ASP A 134 -15.84 -7.89 4.47
C ASP A 134 -14.44 -8.27 5.00
N PRO A 135 -14.33 -8.80 6.24
CA PRO A 135 -13.05 -9.08 6.87
C PRO A 135 -12.24 -10.18 6.20
N GLU A 136 -12.87 -11.01 5.37
CA GLU A 136 -12.21 -12.10 4.65
C GLU A 136 -11.62 -11.65 3.31
N HIS A 137 -12.01 -10.46 2.81
CA HIS A 137 -11.60 -9.94 1.51
C HIS A 137 -10.92 -8.58 1.64
N ILE A 138 -9.65 -8.60 2.08
CA ILE A 138 -8.80 -7.41 2.21
C ILE A 138 -7.60 -7.54 1.29
N GLY A 139 -7.47 -6.62 0.35
CA GLY A 139 -6.29 -6.45 -0.50
C GLY A 139 -5.42 -5.27 -0.06
N VAL A 140 -4.17 -5.28 -0.51
CA VAL A 140 -3.24 -4.17 -0.31
C VAL A 140 -2.70 -3.67 -1.63
N PHE A 141 -2.44 -2.39 -1.74
CA PHE A 141 -1.75 -1.83 -2.88
C PHE A 141 -0.95 -0.60 -2.48
N GLY A 142 0.13 -0.36 -3.18
CA GLY A 142 1.00 0.75 -2.83
C GLY A 142 1.96 1.10 -3.95
N ARG A 143 2.62 2.24 -3.81
CA ARG A 143 3.58 2.73 -4.79
C ARG A 143 4.94 2.96 -4.17
N SER A 144 6.03 2.69 -4.90
CA SER A 144 7.39 2.97 -4.43
C SER A 144 7.65 2.33 -3.06
N ALA A 145 8.07 3.07 -2.04
CA ALA A 145 8.19 2.58 -0.66
C ALA A 145 6.92 1.87 -0.15
N GLY A 146 5.72 2.36 -0.53
CA GLY A 146 4.44 1.72 -0.22
C GLY A 146 4.22 0.42 -1.02
N GLY A 147 4.72 0.34 -2.26
CA GLY A 147 4.73 -0.87 -3.07
C GLY A 147 5.57 -1.98 -2.42
N HIS A 148 6.76 -1.63 -1.95
CA HIS A 148 7.60 -2.52 -1.14
C HIS A 148 6.86 -3.06 0.09
N LEU A 149 6.20 -2.19 0.87
CA LEU A 149 5.45 -2.60 2.06
C LEU A 149 4.21 -3.44 1.71
N ALA A 150 3.54 -3.15 0.58
CA ALA A 150 2.45 -3.96 0.07
C ALA A 150 2.95 -5.37 -0.32
N ALA A 151 4.05 -5.46 -1.07
CA ALA A 151 4.68 -6.73 -1.42
C ALA A 151 5.16 -7.51 -0.18
N MET A 152 5.69 -6.83 0.85
CA MET A 152 6.02 -7.45 2.14
C MET A 152 4.78 -8.04 2.82
N ALA A 153 3.67 -7.29 2.88
CA ALA A 153 2.41 -7.79 3.45
C ALA A 153 1.85 -8.97 2.65
N ALA A 154 1.99 -8.95 1.32
CA ALA A 154 1.54 -10.02 0.43
C ALA A 154 2.21 -11.37 0.67
N MET A 155 3.39 -11.40 1.28
CA MET A 155 4.06 -12.65 1.64
C MET A 155 3.34 -13.40 2.76
N ASN A 156 2.39 -12.79 3.46
CA ASN A 156 1.58 -13.40 4.51
C ASN A 156 2.38 -14.13 5.60
N LEU A 157 3.58 -13.65 5.88
CA LEU A 157 4.46 -14.23 6.89
C LEU A 157 4.03 -13.83 8.30
N ASP A 158 4.13 -14.78 9.22
CA ASP A 158 4.00 -14.52 10.65
C ASP A 158 5.28 -13.86 11.21
N GLY A 159 5.19 -13.24 12.39
CA GLY A 159 6.37 -12.79 13.16
C GLY A 159 6.56 -11.29 13.28
N ASP A 160 5.94 -10.47 12.42
CA ASP A 160 5.96 -9.01 12.54
C ASP A 160 4.63 -8.43 13.07
N ASP A 161 3.81 -9.28 13.68
CA ASP A 161 2.55 -8.88 14.31
C ASP A 161 2.81 -8.38 15.72
N VAL A 162 2.68 -7.08 15.92
CA VAL A 162 2.85 -6.39 17.23
C VAL A 162 1.72 -5.39 17.43
N GLY A 163 1.53 -4.95 18.66
CA GLY A 163 0.55 -3.91 18.99
C GLY A 163 -0.82 -4.46 19.33
N GLU A 164 -1.87 -3.85 18.79
CA GLU A 164 -3.27 -4.19 19.11
C GLU A 164 -3.87 -5.19 18.12
N HIS A 165 -5.05 -5.72 18.47
CA HIS A 165 -5.84 -6.64 17.65
C HIS A 165 -5.05 -7.89 17.19
N LEU A 166 -4.22 -8.46 18.08
CA LEU A 166 -3.43 -9.67 17.77
C LEU A 166 -4.29 -10.93 17.63
N ASP A 167 -5.56 -10.88 18.00
CA ASP A 167 -6.59 -11.88 17.73
C ASP A 167 -7.07 -11.84 16.28
N GLN A 168 -6.75 -10.80 15.53
CA GLN A 168 -7.09 -10.64 14.13
C GLN A 168 -5.90 -11.01 13.22
N SER A 169 -6.19 -11.54 12.04
CA SER A 169 -5.19 -11.83 11.03
C SER A 169 -4.69 -10.55 10.34
N SER A 170 -3.39 -10.44 10.07
CA SER A 170 -2.80 -9.43 9.19
C SER A 170 -2.66 -9.91 7.74
N ARG A 171 -3.06 -11.15 7.43
CA ARG A 171 -2.97 -11.73 6.07
C ARG A 171 -3.90 -11.02 5.11
N VAL A 172 -3.47 -10.93 3.85
CA VAL A 172 -4.22 -10.30 2.76
C VAL A 172 -4.44 -11.28 1.61
N GLN A 173 -5.47 -11.02 0.80
CA GLN A 173 -5.92 -11.94 -0.24
C GLN A 173 -5.49 -11.52 -1.65
N ALA A 174 -5.06 -10.27 -1.84
CA ALA A 174 -4.52 -9.77 -3.11
C ALA A 174 -3.59 -8.58 -2.87
N CYS A 175 -2.61 -8.40 -3.74
CA CYS A 175 -1.66 -7.30 -3.68
C CYS A 175 -1.44 -6.67 -5.06
N CYS A 176 -1.35 -5.32 -5.12
CA CYS A 176 -0.81 -4.63 -6.28
C CYS A 176 0.41 -3.80 -5.86
N ASP A 177 1.58 -4.18 -6.35
CA ASP A 177 2.84 -3.45 -6.17
C ASP A 177 3.09 -2.54 -7.37
N MET A 178 3.13 -1.24 -7.16
CA MET A 178 3.52 -0.28 -8.17
C MET A 178 4.97 0.17 -7.91
N PHE A 179 5.88 -0.29 -8.76
CA PHE A 179 7.31 0.09 -8.76
C PHE A 179 7.97 0.11 -7.38
N GLY A 180 7.64 -0.86 -6.52
CA GLY A 180 8.25 -1.00 -5.20
C GLY A 180 9.69 -1.46 -5.28
N PRO A 181 10.62 -0.91 -4.48
CA PRO A 181 11.99 -1.41 -4.37
C PRO A 181 12.00 -2.69 -3.52
N VAL A 182 11.58 -3.80 -4.10
CA VAL A 182 11.39 -5.09 -3.41
C VAL A 182 12.69 -5.79 -3.05
N ASP A 183 13.81 -5.41 -3.66
CA ASP A 183 15.15 -5.79 -3.24
C ASP A 183 15.92 -4.58 -2.73
N VAL A 184 15.83 -4.35 -1.42
CA VAL A 184 16.45 -3.20 -0.74
C VAL A 184 17.98 -3.29 -0.81
N LEU A 185 18.55 -4.50 -0.76
CA LEU A 185 20.00 -4.68 -0.87
C LEU A 185 20.49 -4.31 -2.26
N ALA A 186 19.86 -4.83 -3.31
CA ALA A 186 20.24 -4.54 -4.69
C ALA A 186 20.13 -3.03 -5.00
N LEU A 187 19.07 -2.37 -4.52
CA LEU A 187 18.93 -0.93 -4.66
C LEU A 187 20.07 -0.19 -3.98
N MET A 188 20.38 -0.50 -2.72
CA MET A 188 21.48 0.15 -1.98
C MET A 188 22.84 -0.06 -2.66
N GLU A 189 23.14 -1.25 -3.12
CA GLU A 189 24.38 -1.55 -3.82
C GLU A 189 24.49 -0.81 -5.17
N SER A 190 23.37 -0.60 -5.86
CA SER A 190 23.32 0.22 -7.07
C SER A 190 23.56 1.70 -6.75
N GLU A 191 23.01 2.22 -5.66
CA GLU A 191 23.22 3.59 -5.21
C GLU A 191 24.68 3.82 -4.77
N GLU A 192 25.30 2.88 -4.03
CA GLU A 192 26.70 2.95 -3.60
C GLU A 192 27.67 3.13 -4.79
N LYS A 193 27.45 2.48 -5.92
CA LYS A 193 28.26 2.62 -7.13
C LYS A 193 28.26 4.05 -7.69
N ARG A 194 27.26 4.85 -7.34
CA ARG A 194 27.10 6.24 -7.82
C ARG A 194 27.64 7.29 -6.86
N PHE A 195 28.14 6.94 -5.69
CA PHE A 195 28.62 7.91 -4.68
C PHE A 195 29.82 8.73 -5.13
N SER A 196 30.58 8.26 -6.12
CA SER A 196 31.66 9.03 -6.74
C SER A 196 31.20 10.01 -7.81
N ASP A 197 29.95 9.95 -8.25
CA ASP A 197 29.35 10.88 -9.21
C ASP A 197 28.92 12.16 -8.47
N PRO A 198 29.51 13.33 -8.78
CA PRO A 198 29.16 14.59 -8.13
C PRO A 198 27.71 15.05 -8.39
N SER A 199 27.08 14.52 -9.45
CA SER A 199 25.67 14.83 -9.78
C SER A 199 24.70 13.93 -9.02
N PHE A 200 25.16 12.84 -8.41
CA PHE A 200 24.31 11.97 -7.62
C PHE A 200 23.98 12.62 -6.28
N ARG A 201 22.73 12.50 -5.88
CA ARG A 201 22.17 13.19 -4.70
C ARG A 201 22.83 12.77 -3.39
N TRP A 202 23.29 11.51 -3.27
CA TRP A 202 23.85 10.96 -2.05
C TRP A 202 25.30 10.53 -2.25
N HIS A 203 26.08 10.62 -1.19
CA HIS A 203 27.49 10.25 -1.19
C HIS A 203 27.84 9.31 -0.02
N ARG A 204 26.84 8.94 0.79
CA ARG A 204 26.95 8.05 1.93
C ARG A 204 25.74 7.13 1.98
N VAL A 205 25.93 5.88 2.42
CA VAL A 205 24.86 4.87 2.45
C VAL A 205 23.70 5.25 3.38
N GLU A 206 23.99 5.86 4.52
CA GLU A 206 23.00 6.31 5.49
C GLU A 206 22.11 7.46 4.98
N ASP A 207 22.57 8.20 3.96
CA ASP A 207 21.80 9.27 3.34
C ASP A 207 20.84 8.75 2.26
N THR A 208 20.99 7.51 1.79
CA THR A 208 20.10 6.89 0.82
C THR A 208 18.73 6.59 1.42
N HIS A 209 17.76 6.28 0.58
CA HIS A 209 16.44 5.85 1.07
C HIS A 209 16.52 4.54 1.86
N GLY A 210 17.28 3.56 1.36
CA GLY A 210 17.52 2.29 2.04
C GLY A 210 18.26 2.47 3.36
N GLY A 211 19.32 3.28 3.38
CA GLY A 211 20.05 3.59 4.61
C GLY A 211 19.19 4.24 5.67
N ALA A 212 18.34 5.21 5.28
CA ALA A 212 17.41 5.84 6.21
C ALA A 212 16.35 4.86 6.74
N LEU A 213 15.79 3.98 5.88
CA LEU A 213 14.85 2.95 6.30
C LEU A 213 15.45 2.05 7.36
N LEU A 214 16.67 1.58 7.13
CA LEU A 214 17.33 0.61 7.99
C LEU A 214 17.85 1.25 9.28
N GLY A 215 18.38 2.47 9.21
CA GLY A 215 19.02 3.16 10.33
C GLY A 215 20.19 2.38 10.95
N GLY A 216 20.79 2.94 12.00
CA GLY A 216 21.78 2.24 12.81
C GLY A 216 23.19 2.16 12.16
N ASP A 217 23.97 1.17 12.57
CA ASP A 217 25.36 1.01 12.16
C ASP A 217 25.48 0.54 10.71
N VAL A 218 26.27 1.28 9.91
CA VAL A 218 26.57 0.99 8.51
C VAL A 218 27.10 -0.44 8.31
N ALA A 219 27.91 -0.95 9.25
CA ALA A 219 28.47 -2.31 9.18
C ALA A 219 27.39 -3.42 9.17
N THR A 220 26.21 -3.15 9.72
CA THR A 220 25.10 -4.09 9.78
C THR A 220 24.02 -3.84 8.71
N MET A 221 24.11 -2.74 7.99
CA MET A 221 23.06 -2.31 7.03
C MET A 221 22.78 -3.34 5.94
N LYS A 222 23.82 -3.99 5.37
CA LYS A 222 23.63 -5.00 4.32
C LYS A 222 22.83 -6.21 4.82
N GLN A 223 23.11 -6.68 6.04
CA GLN A 223 22.33 -7.78 6.64
C GLN A 223 20.88 -7.37 6.89
N ARG A 224 20.66 -6.14 7.36
CA ARG A 224 19.32 -5.59 7.56
C ARG A 224 18.59 -5.35 6.25
N ALA A 225 19.31 -4.96 5.18
CA ALA A 225 18.75 -4.82 3.84
C ALA A 225 18.24 -6.17 3.29
N VAL A 226 18.98 -7.27 3.49
CA VAL A 226 18.50 -8.62 3.16
C VAL A 226 17.20 -8.94 3.91
N ALA A 227 17.13 -8.62 5.20
CA ALA A 227 15.92 -8.84 5.99
C ALA A 227 14.74 -7.96 5.53
N ALA A 228 15.00 -6.77 5.01
CA ALA A 228 14.00 -5.87 4.44
C ALA A 228 13.61 -6.23 2.99
N SER A 229 14.40 -7.01 2.26
CA SER A 229 14.08 -7.42 0.89
C SER A 229 12.97 -8.47 0.85
N VAL A 230 12.05 -8.33 -0.11
CA VAL A 230 10.90 -9.23 -0.30
C VAL A 230 11.29 -10.51 -1.01
N THR A 231 12.26 -10.43 -1.94
CA THR A 231 12.69 -11.53 -2.82
C THR A 231 13.04 -12.81 -2.06
N GLY A 232 13.65 -12.69 -0.87
CA GLY A 232 13.99 -13.82 -0.01
C GLY A 232 12.83 -14.37 0.83
N LYS A 233 11.61 -13.86 0.67
CA LYS A 233 10.43 -14.18 1.48
C LYS A 233 9.31 -14.87 0.68
N ILE A 234 9.53 -15.12 -0.59
CA ILE A 234 8.57 -15.82 -1.46
C ILE A 234 8.28 -17.20 -0.88
N ASN A 235 6.99 -17.51 -0.75
CA ASN A 235 6.53 -18.75 -0.13
C ASN A 235 5.13 -19.12 -0.64
N PRO A 236 4.68 -20.38 -0.47
CA PRO A 236 3.37 -20.83 -0.98
C PRO A 236 2.15 -20.12 -0.38
N ASP A 237 2.28 -19.49 0.79
CA ASP A 237 1.18 -18.78 1.46
C ASP A 237 1.01 -17.33 0.98
N MET A 238 1.91 -16.84 0.13
CA MET A 238 1.76 -15.51 -0.46
C MET A 238 0.44 -15.38 -1.22
N CYS A 239 -0.19 -14.21 -1.14
CA CYS A 239 -1.37 -13.95 -1.95
C CYS A 239 -1.00 -13.68 -3.42
N PRO A 240 -1.97 -13.74 -4.36
CA PRO A 240 -1.77 -13.25 -5.71
C PRO A 240 -1.28 -11.80 -5.73
N ILE A 241 -0.30 -11.52 -6.60
CA ILE A 241 0.33 -10.21 -6.71
C ILE A 241 0.35 -9.73 -8.17
N GLN A 242 -0.15 -8.52 -8.39
CA GLN A 242 0.03 -7.77 -9.62
C GLN A 242 1.17 -6.77 -9.44
N ILE A 243 2.13 -6.78 -10.33
CA ILE A 243 3.31 -5.90 -10.31
C ILE A 243 3.22 -4.96 -11.51
N LEU A 244 3.25 -3.65 -11.27
CA LEU A 244 3.27 -2.61 -12.29
C LEU A 244 4.57 -1.83 -12.20
N HIS A 245 5.34 -1.75 -13.31
CA HIS A 245 6.61 -1.01 -13.32
C HIS A 245 6.81 -0.28 -14.67
N GLY A 246 7.46 0.87 -14.64
CA GLY A 246 7.81 1.60 -15.85
C GLY A 246 9.19 1.20 -16.37
N ASP A 247 9.35 1.08 -17.70
CA ASP A 247 10.62 0.71 -18.33
C ASP A 247 11.66 1.85 -18.36
N ASN A 248 11.27 3.03 -17.90
CA ASN A 248 12.16 4.20 -17.82
C ASN A 248 12.21 4.79 -16.40
N ASP A 249 12.23 3.91 -15.39
CA ASP A 249 12.31 4.32 -13.99
C ASP A 249 13.77 4.54 -13.55
N PRO A 250 14.20 5.80 -13.30
CA PRO A 250 15.58 6.11 -12.93
C PRO A 250 15.85 6.00 -11.42
N ILE A 251 14.82 5.78 -10.60
CA ILE A 251 14.90 5.77 -9.14
C ILE A 251 14.94 4.33 -8.62
N VAL A 252 14.01 3.51 -9.10
CA VAL A 252 13.97 2.08 -8.85
C VAL A 252 14.01 1.39 -10.21
N PRO A 253 15.20 1.02 -10.70
CA PRO A 253 15.31 0.38 -12.00
C PRO A 253 14.53 -0.94 -12.06
N LEU A 254 13.77 -1.13 -13.14
CA LEU A 254 12.94 -2.32 -13.38
C LEU A 254 13.76 -3.61 -13.24
N GLU A 255 14.95 -3.62 -13.81
CA GLU A 255 15.89 -4.74 -13.84
C GLU A 255 16.55 -5.06 -12.48
N LEU A 256 16.42 -4.16 -11.50
CA LEU A 256 16.91 -4.36 -10.14
C LEU A 256 15.79 -4.68 -9.13
N SER A 257 14.55 -4.61 -9.55
CA SER A 257 13.42 -4.78 -8.64
C SER A 257 12.36 -5.73 -9.18
N SER A 258 11.43 -5.25 -9.99
CA SER A 258 10.23 -6.01 -10.37
C SER A 258 10.53 -7.21 -11.29
N GLU A 259 11.46 -7.10 -12.22
CA GLU A 259 11.81 -8.24 -13.07
C GLU A 259 12.44 -9.40 -12.28
N PRO A 260 13.49 -9.19 -11.46
CA PRO A 260 14.04 -10.27 -10.64
C PRO A 260 13.03 -10.82 -9.63
N PHE A 261 12.14 -9.99 -9.10
CA PHE A 261 11.11 -10.44 -8.17
C PHE A 261 10.09 -11.35 -8.85
N TYR A 262 9.59 -10.94 -10.01
CA TYR A 262 8.68 -11.78 -10.80
C TYR A 262 9.34 -13.11 -11.19
N GLN A 263 10.61 -13.06 -11.65
CA GLN A 263 11.35 -14.26 -11.99
C GLN A 263 11.53 -15.18 -10.78
N ALA A 264 11.83 -14.63 -9.60
CA ALA A 264 12.00 -15.42 -8.39
C ALA A 264 10.68 -16.10 -7.94
N ILE A 265 9.52 -15.47 -8.19
CA ILE A 265 8.20 -16.10 -7.95
C ILE A 265 8.00 -17.27 -8.93
N CYS A 266 8.33 -17.08 -10.21
CA CYS A 266 8.27 -18.16 -11.22
C CYS A 266 9.22 -19.32 -10.88
N ASP A 267 10.46 -19.02 -10.49
CA ASP A 267 11.46 -20.02 -10.10
C ASP A 267 11.04 -20.83 -8.85
N ALA A 268 10.22 -20.23 -8.00
CA ALA A 268 9.60 -20.90 -6.86
C ALA A 268 8.38 -21.81 -7.25
N GLY A 269 8.00 -21.84 -8.54
CA GLY A 269 6.85 -22.58 -9.04
C GLY A 269 5.51 -21.96 -8.62
N LEU A 270 5.44 -20.63 -8.51
CA LEU A 270 4.26 -19.86 -8.08
C LEU A 270 3.84 -18.83 -9.15
N GLU A 271 4.15 -19.09 -10.42
CA GLU A 271 3.87 -18.19 -11.54
C GLU A 271 2.39 -17.83 -11.68
N GLU A 272 1.48 -18.72 -11.28
CA GLU A 272 0.05 -18.46 -11.29
C GLU A 272 -0.39 -17.41 -10.26
N LYS A 273 0.49 -17.06 -9.31
CA LYS A 273 0.24 -16.03 -8.31
C LYS A 273 0.78 -14.65 -8.70
N ALA A 274 1.48 -14.50 -9.82
CA ALA A 274 2.10 -13.23 -10.18
C ALA A 274 1.78 -12.78 -11.60
N GLU A 275 1.49 -11.49 -11.74
CA GLU A 275 1.33 -10.80 -13.01
C GLU A 275 2.32 -9.63 -13.04
N LEU A 276 3.18 -9.53 -14.05
CA LEU A 276 4.06 -8.37 -14.27
C LEU A 276 3.62 -7.60 -15.51
N TYR A 277 3.31 -6.31 -15.33
CA TYR A 277 2.99 -5.37 -16.40
C TYR A 277 4.05 -4.27 -16.45
N VAL A 278 4.71 -4.15 -17.59
CA VAL A 278 5.68 -3.10 -17.85
C VAL A 278 5.03 -1.98 -18.64
N LEU A 279 5.00 -0.78 -18.05
CA LEU A 279 4.43 0.41 -18.68
C LEU A 279 5.50 1.10 -19.52
N HIS A 280 5.31 1.13 -20.83
CA HIS A 280 6.25 1.76 -21.75
C HIS A 280 6.38 3.27 -21.51
N HIS A 281 7.61 3.75 -21.50
CA HIS A 281 8.00 5.15 -21.30
C HIS A 281 7.61 5.74 -19.94
N ALA A 282 7.13 4.91 -19.02
CA ALA A 282 6.77 5.35 -17.68
C ALA A 282 8.03 5.46 -16.80
N GLY A 283 8.16 6.58 -16.11
CA GLY A 283 9.16 6.81 -15.07
C GLY A 283 8.60 6.53 -13.68
N HIS A 284 9.39 6.79 -12.64
CA HIS A 284 9.00 6.54 -11.25
C HIS A 284 7.76 7.35 -10.83
N GLY A 285 6.62 6.69 -10.70
CA GLY A 285 5.37 7.34 -10.28
C GLY A 285 4.82 8.36 -11.27
N SER A 286 5.15 8.22 -12.53
CA SER A 286 4.67 9.08 -13.60
C SER A 286 3.17 8.90 -13.86
N ARG A 287 2.57 9.83 -14.61
CA ARG A 287 1.11 9.88 -14.85
C ARG A 287 0.54 8.64 -15.55
N GLU A 288 1.38 7.84 -16.20
CA GLU A 288 1.00 6.62 -16.90
C GLU A 288 0.36 5.60 -15.97
N PHE A 289 0.81 5.53 -14.71
CA PHE A 289 0.24 4.64 -13.69
C PHE A 289 -1.21 4.99 -13.29
N PHE A 290 -1.63 6.23 -13.53
CA PHE A 290 -2.94 6.73 -13.12
C PHE A 290 -3.91 6.91 -14.28
N GLN A 291 -3.57 6.38 -15.45
CA GLN A 291 -4.48 6.37 -16.60
C GLN A 291 -5.68 5.44 -16.34
N PRO A 292 -6.87 5.76 -16.89
CA PRO A 292 -8.06 4.94 -16.66
C PRO A 292 -7.87 3.47 -17.02
N SER A 293 -7.14 3.16 -18.08
CA SER A 293 -6.85 1.78 -18.50
C SER A 293 -5.99 1.02 -17.49
N VAL A 294 -5.02 1.68 -16.88
CA VAL A 294 -4.15 1.05 -15.85
C VAL A 294 -4.91 0.86 -14.54
N LYS A 295 -5.74 1.85 -14.16
CA LYS A 295 -6.62 1.70 -12.98
C LYS A 295 -7.65 0.59 -13.19
N GLN A 296 -8.21 0.47 -14.38
CA GLN A 296 -9.13 -0.63 -14.72
C GLN A 296 -8.42 -1.99 -14.61
N LEU A 297 -7.17 -2.10 -15.11
CA LEU A 297 -6.36 -3.30 -14.98
C LEU A 297 -6.17 -3.71 -13.49
N MET A 298 -5.91 -2.75 -12.61
CA MET A 298 -5.82 -3.00 -11.18
C MET A 298 -7.17 -3.41 -10.57
N ILE A 299 -8.27 -2.75 -10.96
CA ILE A 299 -9.62 -3.10 -10.50
C ILE A 299 -9.99 -4.51 -10.94
N ASP A 300 -9.75 -4.87 -12.20
CA ASP A 300 -10.03 -6.20 -12.73
C ASP A 300 -9.21 -7.30 -12.00
N PHE A 301 -7.98 -7.00 -11.61
CA PHE A 301 -7.17 -7.89 -10.79
C PHE A 301 -7.80 -8.09 -9.40
N PHE A 302 -8.14 -7.02 -8.71
CA PHE A 302 -8.76 -7.12 -7.40
C PHE A 302 -10.15 -7.79 -7.46
N ASP A 303 -10.92 -7.53 -8.51
CA ASP A 303 -12.23 -8.17 -8.70
C ASP A 303 -12.12 -9.69 -8.83
N ARG A 304 -11.08 -10.19 -9.51
CA ARG A 304 -10.83 -11.64 -9.63
C ARG A 304 -10.49 -12.33 -8.30
N HIS A 305 -9.93 -11.60 -7.34
CA HIS A 305 -9.39 -12.19 -6.11
C HIS A 305 -10.15 -11.81 -4.84
N LEU A 306 -11.00 -10.77 -4.89
CA LEU A 306 -11.68 -10.25 -3.71
C LEU A 306 -13.21 -10.22 -3.84
N LYS A 307 -13.78 -10.48 -5.04
CA LYS A 307 -15.21 -10.55 -5.30
C LYS A 307 -15.59 -11.93 -5.81
#